data_2ab13f75834600cc35dac87f3db20cb5
#
_entry.id   2ab13f75834600cc35dac87f3db20cb5
#
_cell.length_a   1.000
_cell.length_b   1.000
_cell.length_c   1.000
_cell.angle_alpha   90.00
_cell.angle_beta   90.00
_cell.angle_gamma   90.00
#
_symmetry.space_group_name_H-M   'P 1'
#
loop_
_entity.id
_entity.type
_entity.pdbx_description
1 polymer ?
#
loop_
_entity_poly.entity_id
_entity_poly.type
_entity_poly.pdbx_seq_one_letter_code
_entity_poly.pdbx_strand_id
1 'polypeptide(L)'
;MNPYQPFIASFVRLMNDGKSLPLGGFPAPQKIQLPANAPAALIFSPHPDDECIIGGLALRLLREAQMRVVNVAVTLGSNRERQAARWHELKNACDWIGFGLEATTPNGLEKINPKTRQNDPPHWASAVKIIAATLARHQPRVIFLPHEADWNSTHIGTHFLVMDALKTLPPNFQTCLVETEFWGQMSAPNLMVELSANDVADLLAALSFHVGEVRRNPYHLRLPAWLQDNVRRGAELVGGQGGAAPEFAFATLYRVRRWHNGQVAEVFAGGKQISLDQPPGQIFSELK
;
A
#
# COMPACT_ATOMS: atom_id res chain seq x y z
N MET A 1 -41.65 -12.25 8.16
CA MET A 1 -40.70 -11.14 8.38
C MET A 1 -39.32 -11.61 7.90
N ASN A 2 -38.58 -10.79 7.16
CA ASN A 2 -37.24 -11.19 6.70
C ASN A 2 -36.24 -11.02 7.87
N PRO A 3 -35.59 -12.09 8.38
CA PRO A 3 -34.70 -12.04 9.54
C PRO A 3 -33.43 -11.25 9.28
N TYR A 4 -33.05 -11.02 8.01
CA TYR A 4 -31.86 -10.24 7.64
C TYR A 4 -32.08 -8.72 7.59
N GLN A 5 -33.33 -8.23 7.71
CA GLN A 5 -33.60 -6.77 7.68
C GLN A 5 -32.83 -5.99 8.76
N PRO A 6 -32.79 -6.41 10.07
CA PRO A 6 -32.00 -5.70 11.09
C PRO A 6 -30.50 -5.72 10.81
N PHE A 7 -29.99 -6.82 10.28
CA PHE A 7 -28.58 -6.98 9.91
C PHE A 7 -28.18 -5.96 8.82
N ILE A 8 -28.94 -5.89 7.73
CA ILE A 8 -28.67 -4.93 6.64
C ILE A 8 -28.86 -3.48 7.10
N ALA A 9 -29.88 -3.20 7.93
CA ALA A 9 -30.09 -1.86 8.50
C ALA A 9 -28.89 -1.39 9.33
N SER A 10 -28.15 -2.31 9.98
CA SER A 10 -26.93 -2.01 10.71
C SER A 10 -25.81 -1.53 9.80
N PHE A 11 -25.62 -2.11 8.62
CA PHE A 11 -24.64 -1.63 7.63
C PHE A 11 -24.97 -0.21 7.15
N VAL A 12 -26.25 0.06 6.87
CA VAL A 12 -26.69 1.40 6.47
C VAL A 12 -26.42 2.42 7.58
N ARG A 13 -26.71 2.06 8.83
CA ARG A 13 -26.45 2.92 9.99
C ARG A 13 -24.97 3.21 10.15
N LEU A 14 -24.09 2.17 10.12
CA LEU A 14 -22.64 2.35 10.22
C LEU A 14 -22.09 3.32 9.17
N MET A 15 -22.56 3.22 7.93
CA MET A 15 -22.16 4.14 6.86
C MET A 15 -22.61 5.58 7.12
N ASN A 16 -23.79 5.79 7.71
CA ASN A 16 -24.30 7.12 8.04
C ASN A 16 -23.57 7.71 9.25
N ASP A 17 -23.35 6.92 10.29
CA ASP A 17 -22.62 7.33 11.50
C ASP A 17 -21.17 7.71 11.14
N GLY A 18 -20.53 6.94 10.25
CA GLY A 18 -19.19 7.23 9.75
C GLY A 18 -19.03 8.60 9.10
N LYS A 19 -20.08 9.13 8.45
CA LYS A 19 -20.06 10.48 7.86
C LYS A 19 -19.91 11.61 8.88
N SER A 20 -20.24 11.36 10.14
CA SER A 20 -20.14 12.34 11.24
C SER A 20 -18.79 12.30 11.95
N LEU A 21 -17.93 11.31 11.65
CA LEU A 21 -16.61 11.19 12.25
C LEU A 21 -15.69 12.34 11.81
N PRO A 22 -14.79 12.80 12.68
CA PRO A 22 -13.87 13.88 12.34
C PRO A 22 -12.91 13.46 11.23
N LEU A 23 -12.53 14.42 10.38
CA LEU A 23 -11.54 14.23 9.33
C LEU A 23 -10.20 14.84 9.77
N GLY A 24 -9.27 14.00 10.19
CA GLY A 24 -7.97 14.42 10.70
C GLY A 24 -8.06 15.29 11.96
N GLY A 25 -6.98 15.98 12.30
CA GLY A 25 -6.97 16.96 13.41
C GLY A 25 -6.89 16.35 14.81
N PHE A 26 -6.82 15.04 14.95
CA PHE A 26 -6.63 14.36 16.23
C PHE A 26 -5.14 14.07 16.51
N PRO A 27 -4.74 13.99 17.79
CA PRO A 27 -3.34 13.79 18.16
C PRO A 27 -2.81 12.45 17.68
N ALA A 28 -1.58 12.42 17.18
CA ALA A 28 -0.91 11.19 16.78
C ALA A 28 -0.67 10.28 17.99
N PRO A 29 -0.77 8.96 17.81
CA PRO A 29 -0.38 7.99 18.85
C PRO A 29 1.13 8.06 19.11
N GLN A 30 1.55 7.45 20.21
CA GLN A 30 2.99 7.36 20.54
C GLN A 30 3.74 6.60 19.42
N LYS A 31 4.79 7.22 18.89
CA LYS A 31 5.62 6.61 17.83
C LYS A 31 6.40 5.43 18.37
N ILE A 32 6.44 4.37 17.58
CA ILE A 32 7.25 3.18 17.84
C ILE A 32 8.73 3.56 17.75
N GLN A 33 9.50 3.19 18.78
CA GLN A 33 10.94 3.35 18.76
C GLN A 33 11.57 2.20 17.99
N LEU A 34 12.21 2.51 16.87
CA LEU A 34 12.85 1.52 16.02
C LEU A 34 14.37 1.46 16.30
N PRO A 35 14.98 0.28 16.17
CA PRO A 35 16.44 0.16 16.17
C PRO A 35 17.07 1.03 15.07
N ALA A 36 18.27 1.57 15.33
CA ALA A 36 18.98 2.41 14.35
C ALA A 36 19.25 1.68 13.03
N ASN A 37 19.42 0.35 13.08
CA ASN A 37 19.64 -0.52 11.92
C ASN A 37 18.38 -1.25 11.45
N ALA A 38 17.19 -0.77 11.81
CA ALA A 38 15.92 -1.36 11.38
C ALA A 38 15.88 -1.51 9.85
N PRO A 39 15.50 -2.70 9.33
CA PRO A 39 15.38 -2.91 7.89
C PRO A 39 14.35 -1.94 7.30
N ALA A 40 14.62 -1.43 6.11
CA ALA A 40 13.70 -0.52 5.44
C ALA A 40 12.63 -1.29 4.63
N ALA A 41 11.40 -0.77 4.68
CA ALA A 41 10.34 -1.07 3.73
C ALA A 41 9.90 0.23 3.08
N LEU A 42 9.85 0.27 1.75
CA LEU A 42 9.41 1.45 1.00
C LEU A 42 8.04 1.22 0.41
N ILE A 43 7.16 2.22 0.52
CA ILE A 43 5.88 2.26 -0.18
C ILE A 43 6.03 3.29 -1.30
N PHE A 44 5.94 2.87 -2.56
CA PHE A 44 5.88 3.79 -3.70
C PHE A 44 4.42 4.14 -3.97
N SER A 45 3.94 5.19 -3.31
CA SER A 45 2.56 5.66 -3.47
C SER A 45 2.42 6.50 -4.73
N PRO A 46 1.59 6.08 -5.71
CA PRO A 46 1.27 6.88 -6.89
C PRO A 46 0.71 8.25 -6.54
N HIS A 47 -0.18 8.30 -5.56
CA HIS A 47 -0.83 9.52 -5.07
C HIS A 47 -0.78 9.58 -3.53
N PRO A 48 -0.90 10.80 -2.95
CA PRO A 48 -1.20 10.95 -1.52
C PRO A 48 -2.55 10.32 -1.20
N ASP A 49 -2.60 9.37 -0.30
CA ASP A 49 -3.69 8.53 0.23
C ASP A 49 -3.47 7.01 0.01
N ASP A 50 -2.75 6.64 -1.05
CA ASP A 50 -2.48 5.23 -1.36
C ASP A 50 -1.77 4.52 -0.20
N GLU A 51 -0.86 5.19 0.52
CA GLU A 51 -0.11 4.62 1.64
C GLU A 51 -0.99 4.11 2.79
N CYS A 52 -2.14 4.74 3.00
CA CYS A 52 -3.10 4.33 4.00
C CYS A 52 -4.02 3.21 3.48
N ILE A 53 -4.40 3.29 2.20
CA ILE A 53 -5.32 2.32 1.58
C ILE A 53 -4.70 0.93 1.53
N ILE A 54 -3.44 0.83 1.07
CA ILE A 54 -2.74 -0.45 0.89
C ILE A 54 -1.89 -0.82 2.11
N GLY A 55 -1.81 0.04 3.12
CA GLY A 55 -0.84 0.03 4.19
C GLY A 55 -0.94 -1.11 5.22
N GLY A 56 -1.90 -2.03 5.09
CA GLY A 56 -2.16 -3.06 6.09
C GLY A 56 -0.92 -3.90 6.45
N LEU A 57 -0.28 -4.54 5.47
CA LEU A 57 0.94 -5.30 5.70
C LEU A 57 2.10 -4.38 6.14
N ALA A 58 2.23 -3.19 5.54
CA ALA A 58 3.27 -2.24 5.92
C ALA A 58 3.16 -1.82 7.40
N LEU A 59 1.94 -1.60 7.88
CA LEU A 59 1.67 -1.29 9.30
C LEU A 59 2.04 -2.45 10.23
N ARG A 60 1.70 -3.68 9.86
CA ARG A 60 2.11 -4.86 10.60
C ARG A 60 3.64 -5.07 10.59
N LEU A 61 4.32 -4.79 9.46
CA LEU A 61 5.79 -4.82 9.40
C LEU A 61 6.43 -3.78 10.31
N LEU A 62 5.86 -2.57 10.40
CA LEU A 62 6.31 -1.54 11.35
C LEU A 62 6.14 -2.01 12.79
N ARG A 63 4.95 -2.51 13.15
CA ARG A 63 4.55 -2.82 14.54
C ARG A 63 5.15 -4.12 15.07
N GLU A 64 5.12 -5.16 14.25
CA GLU A 64 5.43 -6.52 14.66
C GLU A 64 6.84 -6.96 14.25
N ALA A 65 7.36 -6.46 13.13
CA ALA A 65 8.69 -6.80 12.61
C ALA A 65 9.73 -5.66 12.81
N GLN A 66 9.34 -4.55 13.43
CA GLN A 66 10.18 -3.38 13.69
C GLN A 66 10.91 -2.88 12.42
N MET A 67 10.24 -2.94 11.28
CA MET A 67 10.78 -2.41 10.03
C MET A 67 10.52 -0.90 9.95
N ARG A 68 11.48 -0.15 9.44
CA ARG A 68 11.32 1.28 9.14
C ARG A 68 10.55 1.43 7.83
N VAL A 69 9.25 1.72 7.94
CA VAL A 69 8.41 1.97 6.76
C VAL A 69 8.56 3.43 6.33
N VAL A 70 8.85 3.66 5.05
CA VAL A 70 8.95 5.00 4.45
C VAL A 70 8.02 5.08 3.24
N ASN A 71 7.08 6.01 3.28
CA ASN A 71 6.26 6.34 2.12
C ASN A 71 7.04 7.26 1.18
N VAL A 72 7.25 6.82 -0.05
CA VAL A 72 7.83 7.59 -1.15
C VAL A 72 6.69 8.13 -2.00
N ALA A 73 6.41 9.41 -1.90
CA ALA A 73 5.39 10.09 -2.68
C ALA A 73 5.88 10.23 -4.12
N VAL A 74 5.39 9.35 -5.02
CA VAL A 74 5.80 9.34 -6.43
C VAL A 74 5.29 10.57 -7.13
N THR A 75 3.98 10.86 -7.02
CA THR A 75 3.37 12.10 -7.50
C THR A 75 2.58 12.80 -6.39
N LEU A 76 2.23 14.07 -6.60
CA LEU A 76 1.28 14.79 -5.75
C LEU A 76 -0.07 15.02 -6.45
N GLY A 77 -0.34 14.25 -7.51
CA GLY A 77 -1.52 14.38 -8.36
C GLY A 77 -1.33 15.42 -9.46
N SER A 78 -2.23 15.40 -10.46
CA SER A 78 -2.13 16.23 -11.66
C SER A 78 -2.58 17.69 -11.47
N ASN A 79 -3.41 17.97 -10.46
CA ASN A 79 -3.85 19.34 -10.17
C ASN A 79 -2.81 20.08 -9.31
N ARG A 80 -2.02 20.94 -9.95
CA ARG A 80 -0.92 21.68 -9.31
C ARG A 80 -1.37 22.58 -8.16
N GLU A 81 -2.55 23.17 -8.24
CA GLU A 81 -3.08 24.05 -7.19
C GLU A 81 -3.35 23.29 -5.89
N ARG A 82 -3.58 21.99 -5.97
CA ARG A 82 -3.85 21.13 -4.81
C ARG A 82 -2.60 20.46 -4.23
N GLN A 83 -1.48 20.46 -4.92
CA GLN A 83 -0.30 19.68 -4.54
C GLN A 83 0.25 20.07 -3.17
N ALA A 84 0.31 21.36 -2.85
CA ALA A 84 0.77 21.82 -1.54
C ALA A 84 -0.13 21.35 -0.39
N ALA A 85 -1.45 21.42 -0.58
CA ALA A 85 -2.42 20.91 0.39
C ALA A 85 -2.29 19.39 0.54
N ARG A 86 -2.22 18.64 -0.56
CA ARG A 86 -2.07 17.18 -0.55
C ARG A 86 -0.75 16.74 0.12
N TRP A 87 0.33 17.49 -0.08
CA TRP A 87 1.59 17.22 0.63
C TRP A 87 1.43 17.37 2.15
N HIS A 88 0.74 18.42 2.59
CA HIS A 88 0.48 18.64 4.01
C HIS A 88 -0.43 17.54 4.60
N GLU A 89 -1.47 17.17 3.89
CA GLU A 89 -2.38 16.06 4.26
C GLU A 89 -1.60 14.74 4.37
N LEU A 90 -0.77 14.42 3.38
CA LEU A 90 0.09 13.23 3.37
C LEU A 90 1.08 13.21 4.54
N LYS A 91 1.70 14.36 4.84
CA LYS A 91 2.61 14.47 5.99
C LYS A 91 1.89 14.15 7.29
N ASN A 92 0.68 14.70 7.50
CA ASN A 92 -0.10 14.45 8.70
C ASN A 92 -0.54 12.97 8.79
N ALA A 93 -0.94 12.37 7.69
CA ALA A 93 -1.30 10.95 7.62
C ALA A 93 -0.10 10.03 7.97
N CYS A 94 1.07 10.28 7.36
CA CYS A 94 2.29 9.55 7.67
C CYS A 94 2.75 9.74 9.12
N ASP A 95 2.68 10.97 9.64
CA ASP A 95 3.00 11.28 11.04
C ASP A 95 2.05 10.55 12.01
N TRP A 96 0.77 10.46 11.67
CA TRP A 96 -0.23 9.73 12.45
C TRP A 96 0.09 8.23 12.51
N ILE A 97 0.29 7.59 11.35
CA ILE A 97 0.45 6.13 11.28
C ILE A 97 1.88 5.66 11.62
N GLY A 98 2.83 6.60 11.76
CA GLY A 98 4.21 6.31 12.11
C GLY A 98 5.10 5.97 10.92
N PHE A 99 4.67 6.24 9.69
CA PHE A 99 5.49 6.07 8.50
C PHE A 99 6.43 7.27 8.31
N GLY A 100 7.66 6.99 7.86
CA GLY A 100 8.51 8.02 7.30
C GLY A 100 7.93 8.55 5.98
N LEU A 101 8.33 9.74 5.57
CA LEU A 101 7.87 10.35 4.32
C LEU A 101 9.03 10.92 3.53
N GLU A 102 9.06 10.62 2.24
CA GLU A 102 10.02 11.16 1.28
C GLU A 102 9.32 11.58 -0.01
N ALA A 103 9.62 12.79 -0.49
CA ALA A 103 9.19 13.24 -1.81
C ALA A 103 10.24 12.85 -2.87
N THR A 104 9.79 12.39 -4.03
CA THR A 104 10.68 12.13 -5.18
C THR A 104 11.33 13.40 -5.70
N THR A 105 10.55 14.48 -5.76
CA THR A 105 10.98 15.87 -6.02
C THR A 105 10.14 16.80 -5.15
N PRO A 106 10.45 18.09 -5.02
CA PRO A 106 9.67 19.01 -4.19
C PRO A 106 8.16 19.04 -4.50
N ASN A 107 7.78 18.73 -5.75
CA ASN A 107 6.38 18.71 -6.19
C ASN A 107 5.91 17.30 -6.63
N GLY A 108 6.67 16.25 -6.30
CA GLY A 108 6.47 14.92 -6.86
C GLY A 108 6.87 14.85 -8.35
N LEU A 109 6.86 13.64 -8.91
CA LEU A 109 7.05 13.44 -10.34
C LEU A 109 5.75 13.73 -11.10
N GLU A 110 5.86 14.17 -12.33
CA GLU A 110 4.71 14.45 -13.21
C GLU A 110 4.66 13.44 -14.37
N LYS A 111 3.47 13.22 -14.91
CA LYS A 111 3.23 12.41 -16.11
C LYS A 111 3.74 10.97 -16.00
N ILE A 112 3.67 10.38 -14.80
CA ILE A 112 4.05 9.00 -14.57
C ILE A 112 2.90 8.08 -15.05
N ASN A 113 3.02 7.58 -16.27
CA ASN A 113 2.02 6.70 -16.90
C ASN A 113 2.63 5.92 -18.08
N PRO A 114 1.98 4.83 -18.55
CA PRO A 114 2.49 4.01 -19.67
C PRO A 114 2.71 4.79 -20.98
N LYS A 115 1.88 5.79 -21.25
CA LYS A 115 2.01 6.62 -22.46
C LYS A 115 3.31 7.43 -22.44
N THR A 116 3.65 8.04 -21.31
CA THR A 116 4.91 8.79 -21.15
C THR A 116 6.11 7.85 -21.25
N ARG A 117 6.05 6.67 -20.64
CA ARG A 117 7.09 5.65 -20.75
C ARG A 117 7.42 5.33 -22.20
N GLN A 118 6.40 5.24 -23.05
CA GLN A 118 6.55 4.93 -24.48
C GLN A 118 6.97 6.12 -25.33
N ASN A 119 6.39 7.31 -25.09
CA ASN A 119 6.43 8.43 -26.02
C ASN A 119 7.40 9.56 -25.59
N ASP A 120 7.89 9.54 -24.33
CA ASP A 120 8.86 10.53 -23.81
C ASP A 120 9.99 9.83 -23.03
N PRO A 121 10.84 9.06 -23.72
CA PRO A 121 11.93 8.32 -23.06
C PRO A 121 12.90 9.18 -22.23
N PRO A 122 13.25 10.44 -22.64
CA PRO A 122 14.13 11.27 -21.82
C PRO A 122 13.52 11.66 -20.48
N HIS A 123 12.24 12.05 -20.45
CA HIS A 123 11.50 12.35 -19.23
C HIS A 123 11.41 11.11 -18.34
N TRP A 124 11.05 9.96 -18.92
CA TRP A 124 10.97 8.70 -18.21
C TRP A 124 12.31 8.28 -17.61
N ALA A 125 13.39 8.36 -18.35
CA ALA A 125 14.74 8.03 -17.86
C ALA A 125 15.18 8.93 -16.71
N SER A 126 14.78 10.20 -16.69
CA SER A 126 15.05 11.11 -15.58
C SER A 126 14.30 10.68 -14.32
N ALA A 127 13.03 10.28 -14.44
CA ALA A 127 12.24 9.75 -13.34
C ALA A 127 12.81 8.41 -12.81
N VAL A 128 13.23 7.52 -13.70
CA VAL A 128 13.91 6.24 -13.36
C VAL A 128 15.15 6.48 -12.51
N LYS A 129 15.98 7.46 -12.86
CA LYS A 129 17.19 7.81 -12.08
C LYS A 129 16.86 8.24 -10.64
N ILE A 130 15.77 8.98 -10.44
CA ILE A 130 15.34 9.44 -9.13
C ILE A 130 14.92 8.23 -8.27
N ILE A 131 14.10 7.33 -8.81
CA ILE A 131 13.68 6.13 -8.08
C ILE A 131 14.88 5.21 -7.80
N ALA A 132 15.77 5.01 -8.77
CA ALA A 132 16.99 4.22 -8.57
C ALA A 132 17.88 4.79 -7.44
N ALA A 133 18.03 6.11 -7.37
CA ALA A 133 18.77 6.77 -6.29
C ALA A 133 18.10 6.55 -4.92
N THR A 134 16.76 6.62 -4.84
CA THR A 134 16.00 6.31 -3.61
C THR A 134 16.22 4.84 -3.19
N LEU A 135 16.12 3.91 -4.11
CA LEU A 135 16.36 2.47 -3.85
C LEU A 135 17.80 2.20 -3.38
N ALA A 136 18.78 2.82 -4.05
CA ALA A 136 20.20 2.67 -3.70
C ALA A 136 20.52 3.25 -2.31
N ARG A 137 19.89 4.37 -1.92
CA ARG A 137 20.07 5.00 -0.61
C ARG A 137 19.46 4.19 0.53
N HIS A 138 18.23 3.68 0.36
CA HIS A 138 17.50 3.00 1.42
C HIS A 138 17.83 1.51 1.53
N GLN A 139 18.32 0.87 0.47
CA GLN A 139 18.57 -0.58 0.41
C GLN A 139 17.41 -1.38 1.01
N PRO A 140 16.15 -1.18 0.53
CA PRO A 140 14.97 -1.72 1.20
C PRO A 140 14.94 -3.24 1.11
N ARG A 141 14.53 -3.86 2.23
CA ARG A 141 14.23 -5.29 2.24
C ARG A 141 12.92 -5.61 1.52
N VAL A 142 11.96 -4.67 1.59
CA VAL A 142 10.61 -4.80 1.02
C VAL A 142 10.25 -3.53 0.27
N ILE A 143 9.65 -3.69 -0.90
CA ILE A 143 9.10 -2.61 -1.71
C ILE A 143 7.61 -2.90 -1.95
N PHE A 144 6.76 -1.96 -1.56
CA PHE A 144 5.35 -1.95 -1.96
C PHE A 144 5.19 -1.09 -3.20
N LEU A 145 4.49 -1.60 -4.19
CA LEU A 145 4.22 -0.91 -5.46
C LEU A 145 2.87 -1.40 -6.03
N PRO A 146 2.15 -0.58 -6.82
CA PRO A 146 0.94 -1.06 -7.49
C PRO A 146 1.24 -2.23 -8.43
N HIS A 147 0.24 -3.08 -8.69
CA HIS A 147 0.37 -4.11 -9.71
C HIS A 147 0.23 -3.54 -11.13
N GLU A 148 0.80 -4.24 -12.12
CA GLU A 148 0.89 -3.76 -13.51
C GLU A 148 -0.45 -3.67 -14.25
N ALA A 149 -1.48 -4.37 -13.77
CA ALA A 149 -2.81 -4.43 -14.36
C ALA A 149 -3.86 -3.60 -13.60
N ASP A 150 -3.42 -2.62 -12.79
CA ASP A 150 -4.35 -1.62 -12.21
C ASP A 150 -5.01 -0.83 -13.35
N TRP A 151 -6.22 -0.32 -13.15
CA TRP A 151 -6.88 0.49 -14.18
C TRP A 151 -6.44 1.96 -14.16
N ASN A 152 -5.86 2.46 -13.07
CA ASN A 152 -5.35 3.82 -12.96
C ASN A 152 -3.99 3.94 -13.66
N SER A 153 -3.90 4.83 -14.64
CA SER A 153 -2.69 4.98 -15.46
C SER A 153 -1.45 5.44 -14.66
N THR A 154 -1.62 6.20 -13.57
CA THR A 154 -0.50 6.61 -12.71
C THR A 154 0.00 5.43 -11.86
N HIS A 155 -0.90 4.57 -11.41
CA HIS A 155 -0.54 3.33 -10.71
C HIS A 155 0.26 2.39 -11.61
N ILE A 156 -0.25 2.11 -12.82
CA ILE A 156 0.48 1.32 -13.82
C ILE A 156 1.84 1.96 -14.13
N GLY A 157 1.87 3.29 -14.28
CA GLY A 157 3.12 4.04 -14.49
C GLY A 157 4.10 3.87 -13.33
N THR A 158 3.64 3.96 -12.09
CA THR A 158 4.46 3.77 -10.89
C THR A 158 5.04 2.35 -10.83
N HIS A 159 4.23 1.32 -11.16
CA HIS A 159 4.73 -0.04 -11.28
C HIS A 159 5.92 -0.11 -12.23
N PHE A 160 5.75 0.33 -13.47
CA PHE A 160 6.82 0.26 -14.47
C PHE A 160 8.02 1.15 -14.13
N LEU A 161 7.79 2.29 -13.48
CA LEU A 161 8.86 3.19 -13.05
C LEU A 161 9.79 2.52 -12.02
N VAL A 162 9.21 1.86 -11.02
CA VAL A 162 9.97 1.12 -10.01
C VAL A 162 10.69 -0.08 -10.65
N MET A 163 10.00 -0.84 -11.52
CA MET A 163 10.60 -1.98 -12.20
C MET A 163 11.74 -1.58 -13.16
N ASP A 164 11.60 -0.47 -13.87
CA ASP A 164 12.67 0.04 -14.74
C ASP A 164 13.85 0.59 -13.91
N ALA A 165 13.59 1.20 -12.74
CA ALA A 165 14.63 1.65 -11.83
C ALA A 165 15.44 0.46 -11.26
N LEU A 166 14.77 -0.62 -10.87
CA LEU A 166 15.43 -1.85 -10.39
C LEU A 166 16.42 -2.44 -11.41
N LYS A 167 16.06 -2.37 -12.70
CA LYS A 167 16.94 -2.86 -13.80
C LYS A 167 18.24 -2.06 -13.96
N THR A 168 18.29 -0.84 -13.41
CA THR A 168 19.50 0.02 -13.46
C THR A 168 20.42 -0.16 -12.26
N LEU A 169 19.99 -0.90 -11.24
CA LEU A 169 20.76 -1.15 -10.03
C LEU A 169 21.77 -2.30 -10.24
N PRO A 170 22.82 -2.38 -9.41
CA PRO A 170 23.79 -3.45 -9.49
C PRO A 170 23.15 -4.85 -9.41
N PRO A 171 23.71 -5.86 -10.07
CA PRO A 171 23.13 -7.22 -10.10
C PRO A 171 22.93 -7.85 -8.72
N ASN A 172 23.75 -7.48 -7.74
CA ASN A 172 23.63 -7.95 -6.35
C ASN A 172 22.54 -7.23 -5.54
N PHE A 173 21.86 -6.23 -6.10
CA PHE A 173 20.71 -5.61 -5.43
C PHE A 173 19.57 -6.62 -5.38
N GLN A 174 19.01 -6.79 -4.17
CA GLN A 174 17.91 -7.72 -3.95
C GLN A 174 16.88 -7.11 -3.01
N THR A 175 15.61 -7.42 -3.24
CA THR A 175 14.48 -6.95 -2.44
C THR A 175 13.25 -7.83 -2.68
N CYS A 176 12.32 -7.83 -1.72
CA CYS A 176 10.99 -8.40 -1.93
C CYS A 176 10.07 -7.35 -2.54
N LEU A 177 9.37 -7.72 -3.59
CA LEU A 177 8.34 -6.92 -4.25
C LEU A 177 6.99 -7.34 -3.71
N VAL A 178 6.24 -6.40 -3.16
CA VAL A 178 4.88 -6.59 -2.67
C VAL A 178 3.97 -5.74 -3.55
N GLU A 179 3.36 -6.36 -4.54
CA GLU A 179 2.39 -5.69 -5.40
C GLU A 179 1.06 -5.55 -4.67
N THR A 180 0.50 -4.35 -4.77
CA THR A 180 -0.70 -3.93 -4.06
C THR A 180 -1.87 -3.71 -5.00
N GLU A 181 -3.08 -3.85 -4.50
CA GLU A 181 -4.32 -3.55 -5.23
C GLU A 181 -5.21 -2.61 -4.42
N PHE A 182 -6.02 -1.84 -5.11
CA PHE A 182 -7.19 -1.16 -4.57
C PHE A 182 -8.18 -0.79 -5.67
N TRP A 183 -7.76 0.13 -6.58
CA TRP A 183 -8.62 0.57 -7.67
C TRP A 183 -8.81 -0.53 -8.72
N GLY A 184 -7.71 -1.18 -9.12
CA GLY A 184 -7.74 -2.40 -9.92
C GLY A 184 -7.44 -3.62 -9.05
N GLN A 185 -8.29 -4.65 -9.15
CA GLN A 185 -8.09 -5.89 -8.41
C GLN A 185 -7.12 -6.81 -9.16
N MET A 186 -6.21 -7.46 -8.42
CA MET A 186 -5.34 -8.50 -8.98
C MET A 186 -6.11 -9.79 -9.25
N SER A 187 -5.82 -10.43 -10.39
CA SER A 187 -6.33 -11.76 -10.71
C SER A 187 -5.54 -12.89 -10.04
N ALA A 188 -4.31 -12.63 -9.60
CA ALA A 188 -3.41 -13.65 -9.06
C ALA A 188 -2.61 -13.14 -7.83
N PRO A 189 -3.27 -12.71 -6.74
CA PRO A 189 -2.59 -12.51 -5.47
C PRO A 189 -2.08 -13.86 -4.96
N ASN A 190 -0.94 -13.85 -4.25
CA ASN A 190 -0.38 -15.05 -3.65
C ASN A 190 -0.20 -14.94 -2.12
N LEU A 191 -0.64 -13.81 -1.55
CA LEU A 191 -0.58 -13.57 -0.12
C LEU A 191 -1.86 -12.89 0.36
N MET A 192 -2.50 -13.46 1.39
CA MET A 192 -3.56 -12.83 2.17
C MET A 192 -3.07 -12.54 3.58
N VAL A 193 -3.22 -11.31 4.04
CA VAL A 193 -2.76 -10.86 5.35
C VAL A 193 -3.96 -10.39 6.16
N GLU A 194 -4.22 -11.05 7.29
CA GLU A 194 -5.24 -10.63 8.25
C GLU A 194 -4.86 -9.29 8.89
N LEU A 195 -5.87 -8.44 9.09
CA LEU A 195 -5.75 -7.18 9.83
C LEU A 195 -6.66 -7.19 11.05
N SER A 196 -6.15 -6.68 12.17
CA SER A 196 -6.96 -6.44 13.35
C SER A 196 -7.92 -5.26 13.14
N ALA A 197 -9.00 -5.22 13.91
CA ALA A 197 -9.91 -4.07 13.91
C ALA A 197 -9.18 -2.77 14.29
N ASN A 198 -8.17 -2.84 15.16
CA ASN A 198 -7.35 -1.68 15.54
C ASN A 198 -6.47 -1.20 14.37
N ASP A 199 -5.84 -2.11 13.62
CA ASP A 199 -5.04 -1.74 12.44
C ASP A 199 -5.92 -1.06 11.38
N VAL A 200 -7.12 -1.61 11.14
CA VAL A 200 -8.07 -1.00 10.20
C VAL A 200 -8.52 0.38 10.68
N ALA A 201 -8.84 0.52 11.98
CA ALA A 201 -9.22 1.82 12.56
C ALA A 201 -8.10 2.87 12.39
N ASP A 202 -6.83 2.47 12.61
CA ASP A 202 -5.69 3.37 12.45
C ASP A 202 -5.42 3.73 10.98
N LEU A 203 -5.60 2.79 10.05
CA LEU A 203 -5.52 3.08 8.61
C LEU A 203 -6.61 4.07 8.17
N LEU A 204 -7.85 3.91 8.67
CA LEU A 204 -8.94 4.84 8.40
C LEU A 204 -8.68 6.22 9.01
N ALA A 205 -8.17 6.25 10.25
CA ALA A 205 -7.80 7.49 10.92
C ALA A 205 -6.73 8.23 10.12
N ALA A 206 -5.65 7.55 9.69
CA ALA A 206 -4.63 8.13 8.84
C ALA A 206 -5.21 8.62 7.50
N LEU A 207 -6.04 7.81 6.85
CA LEU A 207 -6.70 8.16 5.58
C LEU A 207 -7.61 9.39 5.71
N SER A 208 -8.22 9.60 6.88
CA SER A 208 -9.07 10.77 7.13
C SER A 208 -8.33 12.11 7.12
N PHE A 209 -6.98 12.11 7.25
CA PHE A 209 -6.18 13.33 7.09
C PHE A 209 -6.10 13.83 5.64
N HIS A 210 -6.41 12.98 4.66
CA HIS A 210 -6.54 13.38 3.24
C HIS A 210 -7.89 14.04 2.98
N VAL A 211 -8.14 15.12 3.72
CA VAL A 211 -9.45 15.81 3.84
C VAL A 211 -10.01 16.20 2.48
N GLY A 212 -9.15 16.71 1.58
CA GLY A 212 -9.57 17.13 0.25
C GLY A 212 -10.10 15.99 -0.62
N GLU A 213 -9.56 14.79 -0.45
CA GLU A 213 -9.99 13.60 -1.21
C GLU A 213 -11.22 12.95 -0.58
N VAL A 214 -11.21 12.70 0.74
CA VAL A 214 -12.30 11.98 1.40
C VAL A 214 -13.59 12.80 1.50
N ARG A 215 -13.51 14.14 1.50
CA ARG A 215 -14.70 14.99 1.37
C ARG A 215 -15.34 14.91 -0.02
N ARG A 216 -14.52 14.87 -1.05
CA ARG A 216 -14.97 14.74 -2.43
C ARG A 216 -15.57 13.36 -2.72
N ASN A 217 -14.92 12.33 -2.17
CA ASN A 217 -15.34 10.94 -2.33
C ASN A 217 -15.03 10.17 -1.03
N PRO A 218 -16.04 9.85 -0.20
CA PRO A 218 -15.82 9.24 1.11
C PRO A 218 -15.48 7.73 1.02
N TYR A 219 -14.49 7.36 0.19
CA TYR A 219 -14.08 5.97 0.00
C TYR A 219 -13.45 5.36 1.27
N HIS A 220 -12.90 6.18 2.17
CA HIS A 220 -12.41 5.71 3.47
C HIS A 220 -13.49 4.94 4.24
N LEU A 221 -14.76 5.34 4.17
CA LEU A 221 -15.88 4.63 4.80
C LEU A 221 -16.20 3.29 4.10
N ARG A 222 -15.73 3.10 2.88
CA ARG A 222 -15.89 1.84 2.12
C ARG A 222 -14.72 0.88 2.31
N LEU A 223 -13.57 1.38 2.79
CA LEU A 223 -12.37 0.56 2.97
C LEU A 223 -12.62 -0.68 3.86
N PRO A 224 -13.34 -0.61 5.01
CA PRO A 224 -13.61 -1.81 5.81
C PRO A 224 -14.40 -2.87 5.05
N ALA A 225 -15.37 -2.48 4.24
CA ALA A 225 -16.17 -3.44 3.45
C ALA A 225 -15.31 -4.12 2.37
N TRP A 226 -14.38 -3.40 1.74
CA TRP A 226 -13.43 -3.96 0.80
C TRP A 226 -12.45 -4.92 1.48
N LEU A 227 -11.96 -4.59 2.68
CA LEU A 227 -11.09 -5.46 3.47
C LEU A 227 -11.82 -6.74 3.92
N GLN A 228 -13.13 -6.68 4.18
CA GLN A 228 -13.96 -7.87 4.46
C GLN A 228 -14.14 -8.72 3.20
N ASP A 229 -14.41 -8.10 2.03
CA ASP A 229 -14.55 -8.84 0.77
C ASP A 229 -13.24 -9.50 0.34
N ASN A 230 -12.10 -8.92 0.70
CA ASN A 230 -10.78 -9.52 0.48
C ASN A 230 -10.63 -10.88 1.18
N VAL A 231 -11.26 -11.11 2.34
CA VAL A 231 -11.26 -12.41 3.01
C VAL A 231 -11.95 -13.46 2.12
N ARG A 232 -13.14 -13.13 1.58
CA ARG A 232 -13.87 -13.99 0.65
C ARG A 232 -13.08 -14.23 -0.65
N ARG A 233 -12.56 -13.15 -1.26
CA ARG A 233 -11.76 -13.24 -2.50
C ARG A 233 -10.48 -14.06 -2.30
N GLY A 234 -9.78 -13.80 -1.21
CA GLY A 234 -8.52 -14.47 -0.87
C GLY A 234 -8.71 -15.96 -0.56
N ALA A 235 -9.88 -16.37 -0.08
CA ALA A 235 -10.18 -17.78 0.13
C ALA A 235 -9.92 -18.61 -1.13
N GLU A 236 -10.36 -18.13 -2.30
CA GLU A 236 -10.18 -18.83 -3.57
C GLU A 236 -8.93 -18.41 -4.32
N LEU A 237 -8.63 -17.11 -4.40
CA LEU A 237 -7.48 -16.61 -5.17
C LEU A 237 -6.14 -16.99 -4.56
N VAL A 238 -6.06 -17.06 -3.23
CA VAL A 238 -4.84 -17.43 -2.50
C VAL A 238 -4.91 -18.85 -1.96
N GLY A 239 -6.08 -19.27 -1.45
CA GLY A 239 -6.28 -20.61 -0.90
C GLY A 239 -6.56 -21.70 -1.94
N GLY A 240 -6.88 -21.32 -3.18
CA GLY A 240 -7.22 -22.23 -4.27
C GLY A 240 -8.72 -22.37 -4.48
N GLN A 241 -9.11 -22.85 -5.66
CA GLN A 241 -10.52 -23.02 -6.04
C GLN A 241 -11.29 -23.87 -5.03
N GLY A 242 -12.42 -23.34 -4.55
CA GLY A 242 -13.24 -24.00 -3.52
C GLY A 242 -12.67 -23.87 -2.09
N GLY A 243 -11.64 -23.09 -1.90
CA GLY A 243 -11.07 -22.81 -0.57
C GLY A 243 -12.07 -22.13 0.35
N ALA A 244 -12.16 -22.63 1.60
CA ALA A 244 -12.97 -21.99 2.63
C ALA A 244 -12.31 -20.67 3.08
N ALA A 245 -13.13 -19.64 3.30
CA ALA A 245 -12.65 -18.41 3.88
C ALA A 245 -12.18 -18.65 5.34
N PRO A 246 -11.00 -18.14 5.75
CA PRO A 246 -10.65 -18.16 7.15
C PRO A 246 -11.56 -17.23 7.96
N GLU A 247 -11.59 -17.42 9.29
CA GLU A 247 -12.37 -16.56 10.19
C GLU A 247 -11.66 -15.22 10.45
N PHE A 248 -11.19 -14.57 9.39
CA PHE A 248 -10.61 -13.21 9.47
C PHE A 248 -11.73 -12.17 9.42
N ALA A 249 -11.63 -11.13 10.24
CA ALA A 249 -12.54 -10.01 10.15
C ALA A 249 -12.21 -9.12 8.94
N PHE A 250 -10.92 -8.90 8.68
CA PHE A 250 -10.40 -8.06 7.61
C PHE A 250 -9.12 -8.66 7.04
N ALA A 251 -8.90 -8.49 5.74
CA ALA A 251 -7.64 -8.87 5.09
C ALA A 251 -7.25 -7.93 3.96
N THR A 252 -5.95 -7.91 3.66
CA THR A 252 -5.38 -7.33 2.45
C THR A 252 -4.80 -8.43 1.57
N LEU A 253 -4.90 -8.26 0.25
CA LEU A 253 -4.33 -9.18 -0.72
C LEU A 253 -3.13 -8.55 -1.41
N TYR A 254 -2.10 -9.34 -1.61
CA TYR A 254 -0.85 -8.94 -2.24
C TYR A 254 -0.35 -10.02 -3.18
N ARG A 255 0.49 -9.62 -4.14
CA ARG A 255 1.37 -10.53 -4.86
C ARG A 255 2.80 -10.28 -4.44
N VAL A 256 3.42 -11.27 -3.81
CA VAL A 256 4.82 -11.20 -3.34
C VAL A 256 5.70 -11.92 -4.34
N ARG A 257 6.75 -11.21 -4.78
CA ARG A 257 7.80 -11.72 -5.66
C ARG A 257 9.16 -11.26 -5.13
N ARG A 258 10.25 -11.81 -5.67
CA ARG A 258 11.61 -11.41 -5.31
C ARG A 258 12.30 -10.80 -6.52
N TRP A 259 12.96 -9.67 -6.29
CA TRP A 259 13.96 -9.14 -7.22
C TRP A 259 15.32 -9.65 -6.81
N HIS A 260 15.97 -10.40 -7.68
CA HIS A 260 17.30 -10.98 -7.45
C HIS A 260 18.02 -11.20 -8.79
N ASN A 261 19.33 -10.91 -8.84
CA ASN A 261 20.15 -11.04 -10.05
C ASN A 261 19.55 -10.36 -11.29
N GLY A 262 18.92 -9.18 -11.11
CA GLY A 262 18.31 -8.42 -12.20
C GLY A 262 17.01 -9.01 -12.75
N GLN A 263 16.41 -9.98 -12.06
CA GLN A 263 15.19 -10.66 -12.49
C GLN A 263 14.15 -10.75 -11.36
N VAL A 264 12.90 -10.94 -11.78
CA VAL A 264 11.78 -11.22 -10.86
C VAL A 264 11.61 -12.73 -10.76
N ALA A 265 11.48 -13.23 -9.54
CA ALA A 265 11.20 -14.63 -9.25
C ALA A 265 9.97 -14.76 -8.35
N GLU A 266 9.19 -15.80 -8.55
CA GLU A 266 8.12 -16.19 -7.63
C GLU A 266 8.74 -16.71 -6.32
N VAL A 267 8.06 -16.44 -5.20
CA VAL A 267 8.57 -16.79 -3.85
C VAL A 267 7.79 -17.92 -3.18
N PHE A 268 6.58 -18.17 -3.66
CA PHE A 268 5.70 -19.21 -3.11
C PHE A 268 5.33 -20.22 -4.21
N ALA A 269 5.33 -21.50 -3.87
CA ALA A 269 4.80 -22.55 -4.74
C ALA A 269 3.25 -22.54 -4.84
N GLY A 270 2.59 -21.78 -3.97
CA GLY A 270 1.15 -21.57 -3.91
C GLY A 270 0.82 -20.33 -3.10
N GLY A 271 -0.43 -20.12 -2.75
CA GLY A 271 -0.82 -18.99 -1.91
C GLY A 271 -0.45 -19.17 -0.44
N LYS A 272 -0.19 -18.07 0.25
CA LYS A 272 0.03 -18.01 1.71
C LYS A 272 -1.02 -17.14 2.38
N GLN A 273 -1.43 -17.52 3.59
CA GLN A 273 -2.26 -16.74 4.49
C GLN A 273 -1.46 -16.44 5.75
N ILE A 274 -1.56 -15.23 6.28
CA ILE A 274 -0.93 -14.81 7.54
C ILE A 274 -2.05 -14.31 8.45
N SER A 275 -2.26 -15.03 9.55
CA SER A 275 -3.16 -14.62 10.62
C SER A 275 -2.49 -13.63 11.59
N LEU A 276 -3.25 -13.10 12.56
CA LEU A 276 -2.74 -12.14 13.54
C LEU A 276 -1.69 -12.74 14.49
N ASP A 277 -1.72 -14.04 14.74
CA ASP A 277 -0.76 -14.76 15.57
C ASP A 277 0.55 -15.10 14.85
N GLN A 278 0.63 -14.85 13.55
CA GLN A 278 1.81 -15.12 12.71
C GLN A 278 2.54 -13.80 12.39
N PRO A 279 3.80 -13.62 12.84
CA PRO A 279 4.54 -12.40 12.56
C PRO A 279 4.87 -12.29 11.06
N PRO A 280 4.45 -11.20 10.38
CA PRO A 280 4.59 -11.06 8.94
C PRO A 280 6.06 -10.94 8.48
N GLY A 281 6.97 -10.57 9.38
CA GLY A 281 8.39 -10.44 9.08
C GLY A 281 9.08 -11.75 8.73
N GLN A 282 8.55 -12.90 9.16
CA GLN A 282 9.14 -14.21 8.86
C GLN A 282 9.19 -14.50 7.36
N ILE A 283 8.13 -14.16 6.62
CA ILE A 283 8.08 -14.34 5.16
C ILE A 283 9.29 -13.68 4.48
N PHE A 284 9.63 -12.46 4.90
CA PHE A 284 10.71 -11.70 4.29
C PHE A 284 12.12 -12.08 4.81
N SER A 285 12.21 -12.82 5.91
CA SER A 285 13.48 -13.36 6.42
C SER A 285 13.88 -14.68 5.75
N GLU A 286 12.91 -15.48 5.36
CA GLU A 286 13.10 -16.75 4.64
C GLU A 286 13.52 -16.55 3.17
N LEU A 287 13.30 -15.35 2.63
CA LEU A 287 13.59 -14.99 1.24
C LEU A 287 15.02 -14.42 1.04
N LYS A 288 15.97 -14.83 1.89
CA LYS A 288 17.39 -14.42 1.76
C LYS A 288 18.09 -15.12 0.63
#